data_883b558004450e5a3b63f1836eeab6e4
#
_entry.id   883b558004450e5a3b63f1836eeab6e4
#
_cell.length_a   1.000
_cell.length_b   1.000
_cell.length_c   1.000
_cell.angle_alpha   90.00
_cell.angle_beta   90.00
_cell.angle_gamma   90.00
#
_symmetry.space_group_name_H-M   'P 1'
#
loop_
_entity.id
_entity.type
_entity.pdbx_description
1 polymer ?
#
loop_
_entity_poly.entity_id
_entity_poly.type
_entity_poly.pdbx_seq_one_letter_code
_entity_poly.pdbx_strand_id
1 'polypeptide(L)'
;LAVALALQPTLENFFSGVQIIIDKPFRIGDFIELESGEQGFVDKIGWRSTWIKMLPNNIVIVPNGKVSQSKIINYYYPEKELSVPVEVGVHYNSDLEFVEKVTLEVANQVLLEHEWGVESYDPFVVFHTFDNSSINFTVMLRTKEYFNRFFVKSSFIKALHKRFNEENIVIPFPITALNLQQEGAELVMAGRYAEQLDAGQ
;
A
#
# COMPACT_ATOMS: atom_id res chain seq x y z
N LEU A 1 -50.37 -5.76 13.50
CA LEU A 1 -49.13 -6.50 13.61
C LEU A 1 -48.50 -6.76 12.21
N ALA A 2 -49.25 -7.38 11.27
CA ALA A 2 -48.77 -7.72 9.91
C ALA A 2 -48.26 -6.50 9.14
N VAL A 3 -48.95 -5.37 9.18
CA VAL A 3 -48.55 -4.13 8.52
C VAL A 3 -47.23 -3.57 9.09
N ALA A 4 -47.07 -3.62 10.42
CA ALA A 4 -45.84 -3.16 11.07
C ALA A 4 -44.62 -4.00 10.65
N LEU A 5 -44.78 -5.32 10.56
CA LEU A 5 -43.73 -6.23 10.07
C LEU A 5 -43.38 -5.99 8.60
N ALA A 6 -44.37 -5.71 7.76
CA ALA A 6 -44.13 -5.41 6.33
C ALA A 6 -43.41 -4.08 6.10
N LEU A 7 -43.59 -3.10 6.99
CA LEU A 7 -42.94 -1.79 6.92
C LEU A 7 -41.55 -1.73 7.60
N GLN A 8 -41.21 -2.75 8.40
CA GLN A 8 -39.97 -2.77 9.18
C GLN A 8 -38.70 -2.43 8.36
N PRO A 9 -38.43 -3.06 7.20
CA PRO A 9 -37.21 -2.74 6.45
C PRO A 9 -37.18 -1.31 5.90
N THR A 10 -38.35 -0.74 5.63
CA THR A 10 -38.46 0.64 5.12
C THR A 10 -38.15 1.65 6.22
N LEU A 11 -38.72 1.42 7.42
CA LEU A 11 -38.45 2.26 8.58
C LEU A 11 -37.01 2.15 9.06
N GLU A 12 -36.44 0.94 9.06
CA GLU A 12 -35.02 0.73 9.39
C GLU A 12 -34.11 1.57 8.48
N ASN A 13 -34.28 1.48 7.16
CA ASN A 13 -33.48 2.25 6.23
C ASN A 13 -33.67 3.76 6.38
N PHE A 14 -34.89 4.21 6.67
CA PHE A 14 -35.17 5.63 6.90
C PHE A 14 -34.45 6.14 8.16
N PHE A 15 -34.61 5.45 9.29
CA PHE A 15 -33.96 5.85 10.54
C PHE A 15 -32.44 5.76 10.46
N SER A 16 -31.90 4.72 9.82
CA SER A 16 -30.46 4.61 9.55
C SER A 16 -29.95 5.75 8.68
N GLY A 17 -30.71 6.19 7.67
CA GLY A 17 -30.36 7.34 6.85
C GLY A 17 -30.33 8.64 7.67
N VAL A 18 -31.29 8.85 8.55
CA VAL A 18 -31.29 9.99 9.49
C VAL A 18 -30.11 9.92 10.44
N GLN A 19 -29.80 8.75 10.99
CA GLN A 19 -28.65 8.55 11.88
C GLN A 19 -27.32 8.86 11.17
N ILE A 20 -27.11 8.37 9.95
CA ILE A 20 -25.89 8.67 9.15
C ILE A 20 -25.72 10.18 8.96
N ILE A 21 -26.82 10.91 8.71
CA ILE A 21 -26.78 12.37 8.51
C ILE A 21 -26.47 13.12 9.81
N ILE A 22 -26.97 12.64 10.96
CA ILE A 22 -26.76 13.25 12.28
C ILE A 22 -25.34 12.97 12.78
N ASP A 23 -24.94 11.69 12.83
CA ASP A 23 -23.67 11.23 13.42
C ASP A 23 -22.47 11.51 12.50
N LYS A 24 -22.72 11.61 11.21
CA LYS A 24 -21.73 11.92 10.15
C LYS A 24 -20.46 11.04 10.23
N PRO A 25 -20.59 9.71 10.27
CA PRO A 25 -19.41 8.84 10.17
C PRO A 25 -18.65 9.03 8.86
N PHE A 26 -19.34 9.52 7.85
CA PHE A 26 -18.80 10.01 6.58
C PHE A 26 -19.70 11.12 6.02
N ARG A 27 -19.16 11.88 5.08
CA ARG A 27 -19.87 12.98 4.39
C ARG A 27 -19.88 12.73 2.89
N ILE A 28 -20.76 13.44 2.16
CA ILE A 28 -20.72 13.44 0.70
C ILE A 28 -19.35 13.98 0.25
N GLY A 29 -18.69 13.25 -0.65
CA GLY A 29 -17.34 13.53 -1.12
C GLY A 29 -16.23 12.81 -0.36
N ASP A 30 -16.49 12.17 0.78
CA ASP A 30 -15.51 11.34 1.45
C ASP A 30 -15.25 10.06 0.64
N PHE A 31 -14.00 9.60 0.69
CA PHE A 31 -13.63 8.30 0.16
C PHE A 31 -13.71 7.25 1.27
N ILE A 32 -14.58 6.27 1.08
CA ILE A 32 -14.85 5.24 2.07
C ILE A 32 -14.68 3.83 1.50
N GLU A 33 -14.43 2.88 2.39
CA GLU A 33 -14.46 1.45 2.13
C GLU A 33 -15.46 0.79 3.05
N LEU A 34 -16.35 -0.02 2.48
CA LEU A 34 -17.29 -0.84 3.22
C LEU A 34 -16.66 -2.20 3.59
N GLU A 35 -17.19 -2.84 4.61
CA GLU A 35 -16.76 -4.18 5.06
C GLU A 35 -16.81 -5.24 3.94
N SER A 36 -17.71 -5.09 3.00
CA SER A 36 -17.87 -5.94 1.81
C SER A 36 -16.81 -5.69 0.72
N GLY A 37 -15.91 -4.70 0.92
CA GLY A 37 -14.76 -4.43 0.05
C GLY A 37 -14.99 -3.38 -1.02
N GLU A 38 -16.20 -2.84 -1.17
CA GLU A 38 -16.44 -1.75 -2.11
C GLU A 38 -15.81 -0.46 -1.61
N GLN A 39 -15.02 0.18 -2.47
CA GLN A 39 -14.35 1.44 -2.23
C GLN A 39 -14.83 2.51 -3.20
N GLY A 40 -15.14 3.70 -2.70
CA GLY A 40 -15.57 4.80 -3.55
C GLY A 40 -15.88 6.09 -2.82
N PHE A 41 -16.19 7.11 -3.59
CA PHE A 41 -16.65 8.40 -3.08
C PHE A 41 -18.13 8.33 -2.73
N VAL A 42 -18.49 8.85 -1.58
CA VAL A 42 -19.89 9.05 -1.22
C VAL A 42 -20.49 10.12 -2.14
N ASP A 43 -21.32 9.69 -3.08
CA ASP A 43 -21.96 10.58 -4.05
C ASP A 43 -23.23 11.20 -3.46
N LYS A 44 -24.05 10.37 -2.80
CA LYS A 44 -25.35 10.79 -2.24
C LYS A 44 -25.75 9.94 -1.04
N ILE A 45 -26.31 10.60 -0.03
CA ILE A 45 -26.98 9.97 1.10
C ILE A 45 -28.49 10.25 0.92
N GLY A 46 -29.25 9.22 0.50
CA GLY A 46 -30.70 9.31 0.32
C GLY A 46 -31.43 8.85 1.59
N TRP A 47 -32.76 8.99 1.61
CA TRP A 47 -33.59 8.58 2.73
C TRP A 47 -33.61 7.05 2.97
N ARG A 48 -33.33 6.26 1.95
CA ARG A 48 -33.31 4.79 2.02
C ARG A 48 -31.95 4.17 1.74
N SER A 49 -31.11 4.81 0.95
CA SER A 49 -29.85 4.25 0.43
C SER A 49 -28.78 5.29 0.29
N THR A 50 -27.53 4.88 0.50
CA THR A 50 -26.30 5.62 0.22
C THR A 50 -25.74 5.18 -1.12
N TRP A 51 -25.29 6.12 -1.93
CA TRP A 51 -24.72 5.92 -3.26
C TRP A 51 -23.23 6.17 -3.19
N ILE A 52 -22.46 5.20 -3.63
CA ILE A 52 -20.99 5.23 -3.60
C ILE A 52 -20.49 5.13 -5.03
N LYS A 53 -19.83 6.17 -5.50
CA LYS A 53 -19.21 6.22 -6.82
C LYS A 53 -17.82 5.57 -6.75
N MET A 54 -17.68 4.41 -7.37
CA MET A 54 -16.43 3.67 -7.42
C MET A 54 -15.47 4.24 -8.46
N LEU A 55 -14.19 3.87 -8.36
CA LEU A 55 -13.13 4.31 -9.27
C LEU A 55 -13.37 3.97 -10.75
N PRO A 56 -13.91 2.79 -11.12
CA PRO A 56 -14.20 2.48 -12.51
C PRO A 56 -15.39 3.27 -13.11
N ASN A 57 -15.89 4.30 -12.39
CA ASN A 57 -17.01 5.16 -12.78
C ASN A 57 -18.39 4.48 -12.75
N ASN A 58 -18.54 3.46 -11.96
CA ASN A 58 -19.82 2.82 -11.62
C ASN A 58 -20.30 3.26 -10.23
N ILE A 59 -21.56 3.03 -9.92
CA ILE A 59 -22.17 3.39 -8.63
C ILE A 59 -22.67 2.12 -7.95
N VAL A 60 -22.28 1.97 -6.68
CA VAL A 60 -22.88 0.99 -5.78
C VAL A 60 -23.94 1.70 -4.93
N ILE A 61 -25.13 1.11 -4.87
CA ILE A 61 -26.25 1.62 -4.09
C ILE A 61 -26.48 0.66 -2.92
N VAL A 62 -26.22 1.13 -1.70
CA VAL A 62 -26.31 0.32 -0.49
C VAL A 62 -27.46 0.82 0.38
N PRO A 63 -28.38 -0.06 0.84
CA PRO A 63 -29.42 0.32 1.80
C PRO A 63 -28.81 0.89 3.09
N ASN A 64 -29.36 1.99 3.60
CA ASN A 64 -28.80 2.68 4.78
C ASN A 64 -28.70 1.77 6.02
N GLY A 65 -29.65 0.85 6.21
CA GLY A 65 -29.59 -0.14 7.28
C GLY A 65 -28.34 -1.01 7.23
N LYS A 66 -27.91 -1.42 6.01
CA LYS A 66 -26.66 -2.17 5.85
C LYS A 66 -25.45 -1.28 6.11
N VAL A 67 -25.45 -0.05 5.62
CA VAL A 67 -24.35 0.90 5.82
C VAL A 67 -24.14 1.19 7.29
N SER A 68 -25.21 1.46 8.05
CA SER A 68 -25.13 1.79 9.48
C SER A 68 -24.68 0.62 10.37
N GLN A 69 -24.85 -0.61 9.91
CA GLN A 69 -24.46 -1.84 10.63
C GLN A 69 -23.06 -2.34 10.21
N SER A 70 -22.51 -1.84 9.11
CA SER A 70 -21.23 -2.27 8.57
C SER A 70 -20.06 -1.54 9.23
N LYS A 71 -18.90 -2.20 9.28
CA LYS A 71 -17.64 -1.52 9.51
C LYS A 71 -17.30 -0.66 8.29
N ILE A 72 -17.00 0.62 8.54
CA ILE A 72 -16.63 1.58 7.48
C ILE A 72 -15.25 2.13 7.77
N ILE A 73 -14.40 2.15 6.76
CA ILE A 73 -13.12 2.86 6.80
C ILE A 73 -13.31 4.17 6.03
N ASN A 74 -13.17 5.31 6.71
CA ASN A 74 -13.20 6.61 6.09
C ASN A 74 -11.76 7.13 5.92
N TYR A 75 -11.29 7.22 4.68
CA TYR A 75 -9.92 7.64 4.36
C TYR A 75 -9.74 9.17 4.38
N TYR A 76 -10.81 9.93 4.53
CA TYR A 76 -10.79 11.39 4.58
C TYR A 76 -11.09 11.96 5.96
N TYR A 77 -11.22 11.07 6.97
CA TYR A 77 -11.46 11.49 8.34
C TYR A 77 -10.45 10.82 9.29
N PRO A 78 -9.89 11.53 10.28
CA PRO A 78 -10.10 12.95 10.61
C PRO A 78 -9.47 13.92 9.60
N GLU A 79 -8.45 13.50 8.85
CA GLU A 79 -7.71 14.26 7.86
C GLU A 79 -7.53 13.46 6.57
N LYS A 80 -7.35 14.14 5.45
CA LYS A 80 -7.12 13.50 4.14
C LYS A 80 -5.72 12.92 3.98
N GLU A 81 -4.77 13.45 4.75
CA GLU A 81 -3.39 13.00 4.74
C GLU A 81 -3.28 11.58 5.27
N LEU A 82 -2.46 10.77 4.62
CA LEU A 82 -2.22 9.41 5.08
C LEU A 82 -0.77 8.98 4.86
N SER A 83 -0.36 8.03 5.69
CA SER A 83 0.95 7.41 5.59
C SER A 83 1.02 6.45 4.40
N VAL A 84 2.18 6.44 3.74
CA VAL A 84 2.47 5.60 2.57
C VAL A 84 3.69 4.74 2.90
N PRO A 85 3.49 3.50 3.34
CA PRO A 85 4.59 2.57 3.55
C PRO A 85 5.17 2.12 2.20
N VAL A 86 6.50 2.13 2.11
CA VAL A 86 7.25 1.59 0.98
C VAL A 86 8.26 0.59 1.51
N GLU A 87 8.10 -0.66 1.14
CA GLU A 87 9.03 -1.73 1.49
C GLU A 87 10.19 -1.76 0.51
N VAL A 88 11.39 -1.88 1.07
CA VAL A 88 12.65 -1.92 0.34
C VAL A 88 13.54 -3.00 0.96
N GLY A 89 14.29 -3.71 0.13
CA GLY A 89 15.28 -4.68 0.59
C GLY A 89 16.67 -4.33 0.08
N VAL A 90 17.68 -4.47 0.94
CA VAL A 90 19.10 -4.28 0.58
C VAL A 90 19.91 -5.52 0.89
N HIS A 91 21.07 -5.63 0.23
CA HIS A 91 21.97 -6.77 0.41
C HIS A 91 22.51 -6.84 1.85
N TYR A 92 22.79 -8.04 2.36
CA TYR A 92 23.30 -8.28 3.71
C TYR A 92 24.62 -7.58 4.03
N ASN A 93 25.45 -7.29 3.03
CA ASN A 93 26.71 -6.58 3.20
C ASN A 93 26.58 -5.06 3.14
N SER A 94 25.35 -4.53 3.05
CA SER A 94 25.12 -3.08 3.02
C SER A 94 25.36 -2.48 4.41
N ASP A 95 25.94 -1.28 4.44
CA ASP A 95 25.97 -0.45 5.64
C ASP A 95 24.58 0.14 5.88
N LEU A 96 23.89 -0.36 6.90
CA LEU A 96 22.49 -0.01 7.16
C LEU A 96 22.32 1.44 7.59
N GLU A 97 23.29 2.02 8.32
CA GLU A 97 23.25 3.43 8.74
C GLU A 97 23.38 4.35 7.51
N PHE A 98 24.26 3.98 6.58
CA PHE A 98 24.41 4.70 5.32
C PHE A 98 23.16 4.55 4.42
N VAL A 99 22.59 3.35 4.32
CA VAL A 99 21.34 3.09 3.60
C VAL A 99 20.20 3.94 4.16
N GLU A 100 20.04 3.98 5.48
CA GLU A 100 19.01 4.79 6.12
C GLU A 100 19.17 6.27 5.80
N LYS A 101 20.38 6.80 5.94
CA LYS A 101 20.70 8.20 5.63
C LYS A 101 20.34 8.56 4.19
N VAL A 102 20.83 7.79 3.22
CA VAL A 102 20.55 8.01 1.79
C VAL A 102 19.05 7.92 1.49
N THR A 103 18.37 6.95 2.10
CA THR A 103 16.94 6.75 1.93
C THR A 103 16.13 7.93 2.46
N LEU A 104 16.49 8.47 3.63
CA LEU A 104 15.85 9.65 4.23
C LEU A 104 16.09 10.91 3.40
N GLU A 105 17.29 11.10 2.86
CA GLU A 105 17.57 12.21 1.93
C GLU A 105 16.63 12.18 0.73
N VAL A 106 16.48 11.01 0.09
CA VAL A 106 15.58 10.84 -1.06
C VAL A 106 14.12 11.02 -0.65
N ALA A 107 13.71 10.49 0.51
CA ALA A 107 12.35 10.62 1.01
C ALA A 107 11.96 12.09 1.22
N ASN A 108 12.82 12.86 1.90
CA ASN A 108 12.62 14.29 2.11
C ASN A 108 12.55 15.06 0.80
N GLN A 109 13.46 14.78 -0.15
CA GLN A 109 13.44 15.42 -1.45
C GLN A 109 12.14 15.15 -2.21
N VAL A 110 11.66 13.90 -2.22
CA VAL A 110 10.42 13.54 -2.90
C VAL A 110 9.20 14.18 -2.24
N LEU A 111 9.14 14.22 -0.91
CA LEU A 111 8.03 14.88 -0.19
C LEU A 111 7.99 16.39 -0.44
N LEU A 112 9.15 17.02 -0.63
CA LEU A 112 9.28 18.45 -0.92
C LEU A 112 8.91 18.78 -2.38
N GLU A 113 9.41 18.00 -3.35
CA GLU A 113 9.29 18.31 -4.77
C GLU A 113 7.97 17.80 -5.38
N HIS A 114 7.37 16.76 -4.80
CA HIS A 114 6.17 16.16 -5.38
C HIS A 114 4.92 16.90 -4.95
N GLU A 115 4.07 17.29 -5.89
CA GLU A 115 2.81 18.04 -5.66
C GLU A 115 1.95 17.47 -4.52
N TRP A 116 1.92 16.13 -4.39
CA TRP A 116 1.10 15.41 -3.40
C TRP A 116 1.88 14.95 -2.17
N GLY A 117 3.16 15.27 -2.07
CA GLY A 117 3.95 15.04 -0.87
C GLY A 117 3.56 16.00 0.25
N VAL A 118 3.66 15.56 1.50
CA VAL A 118 3.47 16.41 2.67
C VAL A 118 4.85 16.86 3.13
N GLU A 119 5.21 18.09 2.79
CA GLU A 119 6.53 18.69 3.08
C GLU A 119 6.85 18.76 4.58
N SER A 120 5.84 18.98 5.43
CA SER A 120 6.02 19.10 6.87
C SER A 120 6.18 17.76 7.59
N TYR A 121 6.09 16.63 6.88
CA TYR A 121 6.20 15.31 7.47
C TYR A 121 7.65 14.85 7.48
N ASP A 122 8.13 14.42 8.66
CA ASP A 122 9.44 13.79 8.80
C ASP A 122 9.35 12.30 8.46
N PRO A 123 9.87 11.86 7.31
CA PRO A 123 9.90 10.45 6.95
C PRO A 123 10.84 9.68 7.88
N PHE A 124 10.54 8.42 8.10
CA PHE A 124 11.41 7.55 8.90
C PHE A 124 11.56 6.17 8.26
N VAL A 125 12.63 5.48 8.63
CA VAL A 125 12.97 4.14 8.15
C VAL A 125 12.95 3.18 9.32
N VAL A 126 12.39 1.97 9.11
CA VAL A 126 12.40 0.90 10.11
C VAL A 126 12.84 -0.40 9.45
N PHE A 127 14.00 -0.93 9.87
CA PHE A 127 14.44 -2.27 9.50
C PHE A 127 13.69 -3.29 10.36
N HIS A 128 13.14 -4.34 9.75
CA HIS A 128 12.25 -5.25 10.45
C HIS A 128 12.45 -6.73 10.14
N THR A 129 13.10 -7.08 9.03
CA THR A 129 13.17 -8.49 8.61
C THR A 129 14.50 -8.84 7.97
N PHE A 130 15.09 -9.94 8.43
CA PHE A 130 16.14 -10.66 7.72
C PHE A 130 15.45 -11.69 6.81
N ASP A 131 15.40 -11.41 5.52
CA ASP A 131 14.76 -12.27 4.52
C ASP A 131 15.81 -13.16 3.82
N ASN A 132 15.40 -14.05 2.92
CA ASN A 132 16.26 -15.03 2.27
C ASN A 132 17.51 -14.44 1.59
N SER A 133 17.40 -13.26 1.01
CA SER A 133 18.50 -12.62 0.26
C SER A 133 18.67 -11.13 0.57
N SER A 134 17.88 -10.58 1.48
CA SER A 134 17.85 -9.14 1.78
C SER A 134 17.59 -8.86 3.25
N ILE A 135 18.02 -7.69 3.69
CA ILE A 135 17.53 -7.05 4.92
C ILE A 135 16.45 -6.07 4.50
N ASN A 136 15.22 -6.31 4.96
CA ASN A 136 14.06 -5.52 4.57
C ASN A 136 13.76 -4.43 5.58
N PHE A 137 13.39 -3.28 5.05
CA PHE A 137 12.95 -2.13 5.83
C PHE A 137 11.75 -1.44 5.16
N THR A 138 11.02 -0.70 5.96
CA THR A 138 9.91 0.13 5.49
C THR A 138 10.27 1.60 5.63
N VAL A 139 10.06 2.35 4.55
CA VAL A 139 10.12 3.81 4.55
C VAL A 139 8.71 4.33 4.69
N MET A 140 8.47 5.17 5.68
CA MET A 140 7.17 5.79 5.90
C MET A 140 7.16 7.18 5.31
N LEU A 141 6.40 7.34 4.22
CA LEU A 141 6.13 8.62 3.57
C LEU A 141 4.73 9.12 3.95
N ARG A 142 4.38 10.34 3.53
CA ARG A 142 3.05 10.91 3.71
C ARG A 142 2.55 11.60 2.45
N THR A 143 1.28 11.40 2.13
CA THR A 143 0.61 12.03 0.99
C THR A 143 -0.61 12.83 1.44
N LYS A 144 -0.94 13.88 0.70
CA LYS A 144 -2.07 14.79 0.97
C LYS A 144 -3.43 14.12 0.80
N GLU A 145 -3.53 13.08 -0.03
CA GLU A 145 -4.78 12.36 -0.28
C GLU A 145 -4.55 10.88 -0.62
N TYR A 146 -5.56 10.06 -0.37
CA TYR A 146 -5.52 8.60 -0.56
C TYR A 146 -5.09 8.15 -1.96
N PHE A 147 -5.62 8.77 -3.04
CA PHE A 147 -5.28 8.36 -4.41
C PHE A 147 -3.86 8.73 -4.80
N ASN A 148 -3.37 9.81 -4.27
CA ASN A 148 -2.08 10.36 -4.64
C ASN A 148 -0.91 9.55 -4.06
N ARG A 149 -1.19 8.62 -3.13
CA ARG A 149 -0.19 7.71 -2.58
C ARG A 149 0.53 6.89 -3.65
N PHE A 150 -0.17 6.52 -4.73
CA PHE A 150 0.44 5.74 -5.82
C PHE A 150 1.50 6.56 -6.57
N PHE A 151 1.24 7.85 -6.77
CA PHE A 151 2.17 8.74 -7.46
C PHE A 151 3.37 9.07 -6.59
N VAL A 152 3.16 9.41 -5.32
CA VAL A 152 4.25 9.65 -4.35
C VAL A 152 5.11 8.40 -4.21
N LYS A 153 4.51 7.23 -4.01
CA LYS A 153 5.22 5.94 -3.92
C LYS A 153 6.03 5.65 -5.19
N SER A 154 5.46 5.84 -6.36
CA SER A 154 6.14 5.61 -7.64
C SER A 154 7.32 6.56 -7.84
N SER A 155 7.16 7.85 -7.51
CA SER A 155 8.23 8.84 -7.61
C SER A 155 9.36 8.50 -6.64
N PHE A 156 9.03 8.12 -5.42
CA PHE A 156 10.02 7.69 -4.43
C PHE A 156 10.81 6.46 -4.89
N ILE A 157 10.14 5.41 -5.38
CA ILE A 157 10.82 4.20 -5.87
C ILE A 157 11.80 4.53 -6.99
N LYS A 158 11.41 5.39 -7.94
CA LYS A 158 12.28 5.79 -9.05
C LYS A 158 13.49 6.59 -8.56
N ALA A 159 13.27 7.55 -7.67
CA ALA A 159 14.34 8.39 -7.12
C ALA A 159 15.31 7.54 -6.27
N LEU A 160 14.77 6.65 -5.42
CA LEU A 160 15.56 5.77 -4.58
C LEU A 160 16.40 4.80 -5.40
N HIS A 161 15.81 4.17 -6.43
CA HIS A 161 16.52 3.26 -7.31
C HIS A 161 17.70 3.97 -8.02
N LYS A 162 17.48 5.18 -8.52
CA LYS A 162 18.54 5.99 -9.13
C LYS A 162 19.67 6.29 -8.13
N ARG A 163 19.31 6.79 -6.93
CA ARG A 163 20.28 7.14 -5.90
C ARG A 163 21.04 5.93 -5.37
N PHE A 164 20.39 4.79 -5.19
CA PHE A 164 21.06 3.55 -4.77
C PHE A 164 22.11 3.08 -5.77
N ASN A 165 21.81 3.20 -7.07
CA ASN A 165 22.81 2.90 -8.12
C ASN A 165 24.00 3.87 -8.09
N GLU A 166 23.77 5.16 -7.84
CA GLU A 166 24.83 6.18 -7.72
C GLU A 166 25.73 5.92 -6.49
N GLU A 167 25.15 5.45 -5.39
CA GLU A 167 25.88 5.17 -4.14
C GLU A 167 26.37 3.71 -4.03
N ASN A 168 26.19 2.90 -5.07
CA ASN A 168 26.54 1.46 -5.07
C ASN A 168 25.83 0.65 -3.97
N ILE A 169 24.62 1.06 -3.56
CA ILE A 169 23.76 0.29 -2.67
C ILE A 169 23.05 -0.78 -3.49
N VAL A 170 23.28 -2.05 -3.17
CA VAL A 170 22.79 -3.19 -3.94
C VAL A 170 21.40 -3.61 -3.46
N ILE A 171 20.43 -3.59 -4.38
CA ILE A 171 19.14 -4.28 -4.22
C ILE A 171 19.36 -5.71 -4.71
N PRO A 172 19.32 -6.72 -3.83
CA PRO A 172 19.73 -8.07 -4.20
C PRO A 172 18.70 -8.76 -5.10
N PHE A 173 19.22 -9.56 -6.03
CA PHE A 173 18.42 -10.60 -6.67
C PHE A 173 18.25 -11.80 -5.73
N PRO A 174 17.30 -12.71 -5.96
CA PRO A 174 17.26 -13.97 -5.25
C PRO A 174 18.59 -14.71 -5.38
N ILE A 175 19.28 -14.95 -4.26
CA ILE A 175 20.60 -15.58 -4.21
C ILE A 175 20.43 -17.03 -3.79
N THR A 176 21.03 -17.94 -4.57
CA THR A 176 21.14 -19.35 -4.19
C THR A 176 22.60 -19.65 -3.92
N ALA A 177 22.93 -20.02 -2.69
CA ALA A 177 24.27 -20.46 -2.32
C ALA A 177 24.45 -21.93 -2.70
N LEU A 178 25.44 -22.22 -3.53
CA LEU A 178 25.84 -23.58 -3.86
C LEU A 178 26.98 -24.00 -2.93
N ASN A 179 26.73 -25.02 -2.09
CA ASN A 179 27.78 -25.62 -1.28
C ASN A 179 28.60 -26.60 -2.14
N LEU A 180 29.73 -26.15 -2.65
CA LEU A 180 30.63 -26.97 -3.51
C LEU A 180 31.53 -27.89 -2.70
N GLN A 181 31.45 -27.87 -1.37
CA GLN A 181 32.23 -28.75 -0.48
C GLN A 181 31.43 -29.99 -0.02
N GLN A 182 30.16 -30.09 -0.42
CA GLN A 182 29.30 -31.21 -0.06
C GLN A 182 29.58 -32.40 -0.96
N GLU A 183 29.46 -33.63 -0.40
CA GLU A 183 29.63 -34.88 -1.16
C GLU A 183 28.81 -34.86 -2.47
N GLY A 184 29.45 -35.14 -3.61
CA GLY A 184 28.83 -35.05 -4.94
C GLY A 184 28.96 -33.76 -5.69
N ALA A 185 29.45 -32.68 -5.10
CA ALA A 185 29.67 -31.37 -5.77
C ALA A 185 30.78 -31.50 -6.86
N GLU A 186 31.76 -32.41 -6.64
CA GLU A 186 32.81 -32.70 -7.62
C GLU A 186 32.25 -33.31 -8.92
N LEU A 187 31.19 -34.12 -8.85
CA LEU A 187 30.52 -34.68 -10.02
C LEU A 187 29.81 -33.64 -10.87
N VAL A 188 29.23 -32.59 -10.25
CA VAL A 188 28.56 -31.52 -10.95
C VAL A 188 29.58 -30.64 -11.68
N MET A 189 30.73 -30.39 -11.04
CA MET A 189 31.82 -29.59 -11.66
C MET A 189 32.50 -30.37 -12.79
N ALA A 190 32.76 -31.67 -12.63
CA ALA A 190 33.31 -32.51 -13.67
C ALA A 190 32.40 -32.60 -14.90
N GLY A 191 31.07 -32.69 -14.70
CA GLY A 191 30.11 -32.71 -15.81
C GLY A 191 30.09 -31.38 -16.61
N ARG A 192 30.19 -30.24 -15.98
CA ARG A 192 30.27 -28.95 -16.66
C ARG A 192 31.57 -28.73 -17.43
N TYR A 193 32.70 -29.22 -16.92
CA TYR A 193 33.95 -29.16 -17.65
C TYR A 193 33.94 -30.12 -18.88
N ALA A 194 33.31 -31.25 -18.80
CA ALA A 194 33.17 -32.17 -19.94
C ALA A 194 32.28 -31.53 -21.05
N GLU A 195 31.15 -30.92 -20.71
CA GLU A 195 30.29 -30.23 -21.70
C GLU A 195 30.98 -29.05 -22.37
N GLN A 196 31.84 -28.32 -21.65
CA GLN A 196 32.61 -27.20 -22.26
C GLN A 196 33.70 -27.65 -23.21
N LEU A 197 34.29 -28.83 -23.00
CA LEU A 197 35.30 -29.42 -23.89
C LEU A 197 34.68 -30.00 -25.17
N ASP A 198 33.46 -30.58 -25.06
CA ASP A 198 32.74 -31.09 -26.24
C ASP A 198 32.11 -29.97 -27.09
N ALA A 199 31.77 -28.83 -26.51
CA ALA A 199 31.25 -27.67 -27.24
C ALA A 199 32.34 -26.81 -27.95
N GLY A 200 33.61 -27.14 -27.73
CA GLY A 200 34.79 -26.41 -28.29
C GLY A 200 35.49 -27.16 -29.43
N GLN A 201 34.98 -28.29 -29.91
CA GLN A 201 35.40 -28.97 -31.12
C GLN A 201 34.35 -28.77 -32.23
#